data_431b3abc00d2fd8bb353773d7e35f19f
#
_entry.id   431b3abc00d2fd8bb353773d7e35f19f
#
_cell.length_a   1.000
_cell.length_b   1.000
_cell.length_c   1.000
_cell.angle_alpha   90.00
_cell.angle_beta   90.00
_cell.angle_gamma   90.00
#
_symmetry.space_group_name_H-M   'P 1'
#
loop_
_entity.id
_entity.type
_entity.pdbx_description
1 polymer ?
#
loop_
_entity_poly.entity_id
_entity_poly.type
_entity_poly.pdbx_seq_one_letter_code
_entity_poly.pdbx_strand_id
1 'polypeptide(L)'
;MPNPFGAPELTVHDVKRKLNGDEYFVWLDVREPYELQRAAIHDYRVASAPVSRLAQFQFEGLPEEAQNKETQIVVFCHHGIRSAQVTMWLRQQGWTNVYNMGGGIAAWALEIDPSVGHY
;
A
#
# COMPACT_ATOMS: atom_id res chain seq x y z
N MET A 1 2.90 10.54 -12.23
CA MET A 1 1.83 11.52 -12.01
C MET A 1 1.42 11.51 -10.55
N PRO A 2 1.33 12.68 -9.92
CA PRO A 2 0.77 12.73 -8.58
C PRO A 2 -0.69 12.28 -8.60
N ASN A 3 -1.12 11.71 -7.51
CA ASN A 3 -2.51 11.28 -7.39
C ASN A 3 -3.43 12.48 -7.10
N PRO A 4 -4.74 12.33 -7.34
CA PRO A 4 -5.68 13.44 -7.17
C PRO A 4 -5.89 13.86 -5.71
N PHE A 5 -5.39 13.08 -4.74
CA PHE A 5 -5.59 13.37 -3.32
C PHE A 5 -4.42 14.10 -2.71
N GLY A 6 -3.33 14.34 -3.45
CA GLY A 6 -2.15 14.99 -2.93
C GLY A 6 -1.34 14.12 -1.95
N ALA A 7 -1.55 12.82 -1.97
CA ALA A 7 -0.82 11.93 -1.06
C ALA A 7 0.65 11.86 -1.45
N PRO A 8 1.57 11.88 -0.49
CA PRO A 8 2.98 11.66 -0.77
C PRO A 8 3.19 10.29 -1.41
N GLU A 9 3.98 10.26 -2.48
CA GLU A 9 4.16 9.02 -3.25
C GLU A 9 5.61 8.55 -3.27
N LEU A 10 5.75 7.23 -3.31
CA LEU A 10 6.97 6.55 -3.70
C LEU A 10 6.68 5.86 -5.02
N THR A 11 7.68 5.79 -5.90
CA THR A 11 7.55 4.98 -7.12
C THR A 11 7.78 3.51 -6.78
N VAL A 12 7.41 2.62 -7.69
CA VAL A 12 7.70 1.20 -7.50
C VAL A 12 9.21 0.96 -7.39
N HIS A 13 10.02 1.76 -8.07
CA HIS A 13 11.47 1.65 -7.98
C HIS A 13 11.99 2.11 -6.61
N ASP A 14 11.38 3.15 -6.02
CA ASP A 14 11.72 3.58 -4.66
C ASP A 14 11.44 2.45 -3.67
N VAL A 15 10.29 1.80 -3.82
CA VAL A 15 9.92 0.70 -2.92
C VAL A 15 10.88 -0.48 -3.12
N LYS A 16 11.24 -0.78 -4.38
CA LYS A 16 12.20 -1.85 -4.65
C LYS A 16 13.54 -1.58 -3.98
N ARG A 17 14.01 -0.33 -3.98
CA ARG A 17 15.25 0.04 -3.29
C ARG A 17 15.14 -0.19 -1.80
N LYS A 18 13.97 0.11 -1.19
CA LYS A 18 13.75 -0.17 0.24
C LYS A 18 13.86 -1.65 0.53
N LEU A 19 13.28 -2.49 -0.32
CA LEU A 19 13.35 -3.94 -0.17
C LEU A 19 14.79 -4.42 -0.27
N ASN A 20 15.53 -3.90 -1.24
CA ASN A 20 16.93 -4.27 -1.44
C ASN A 20 17.82 -3.84 -0.27
N GLY A 21 17.45 -2.73 0.39
CA GLY A 21 18.15 -2.24 1.58
C GLY A 21 17.71 -2.92 2.87
N ASP A 22 16.84 -3.90 2.76
CA ASP A 22 16.35 -4.69 3.89
C ASP A 22 15.66 -3.84 4.97
N GLU A 23 15.04 -2.73 4.56
CA GLU A 23 14.28 -1.89 5.48
C GLU A 23 12.98 -2.59 5.89
N TYR A 24 12.60 -2.41 7.15
CA TYR A 24 11.30 -2.84 7.59
C TYR A 24 10.29 -1.70 7.39
N PHE A 25 9.16 -2.04 6.81
CA PHE A 25 7.98 -1.18 6.74
C PHE A 25 6.76 -2.10 6.57
N VAL A 26 5.59 -1.59 6.89
CA VAL A 26 4.35 -2.31 6.62
C VAL A 26 3.94 -1.97 5.20
N TRP A 27 3.80 -2.98 4.36
CA TRP A 27 3.42 -2.81 2.96
C TRP A 27 1.93 -3.14 2.87
N LEU A 28 1.10 -2.10 2.95
CA LEU A 28 -0.33 -2.26 3.18
C LEU A 28 -1.08 -2.41 1.88
N ASP A 29 -1.67 -3.59 1.67
CA ASP A 29 -2.49 -3.90 0.50
C ASP A 29 -3.95 -3.60 0.83
N VAL A 30 -4.51 -2.58 0.21
CA VAL A 30 -5.89 -2.15 0.50
C VAL A 30 -6.89 -2.62 -0.56
N ARG A 31 -6.47 -3.58 -1.42
CA ARG A 31 -7.36 -4.18 -2.41
C ARG A 31 -8.33 -5.15 -1.73
N GLU A 32 -9.40 -5.46 -2.43
CA GLU A 32 -10.39 -6.42 -1.93
C GLU A 32 -9.89 -7.86 -2.09
N PRO A 33 -10.38 -8.81 -1.28
CA PRO A 33 -9.88 -10.19 -1.33
C PRO A 33 -9.94 -10.84 -2.70
N TYR A 34 -10.98 -10.56 -3.50
CA TYR A 34 -11.09 -11.18 -4.82
C TYR A 34 -9.97 -10.73 -5.76
N GLU A 35 -9.38 -9.56 -5.53
CA GLU A 35 -8.29 -9.05 -6.36
C GLU A 35 -6.98 -9.80 -6.06
N LEU A 36 -6.80 -10.25 -4.83
CA LEU A 36 -5.57 -10.96 -4.44
C LEU A 36 -5.43 -12.30 -5.19
N GLN A 37 -6.54 -12.86 -5.65
CA GLN A 37 -6.51 -14.09 -6.43
C GLN A 37 -6.04 -13.85 -7.86
N ARG A 38 -6.07 -12.61 -8.33
CA ARG A 38 -5.66 -12.28 -9.69
C ARG A 38 -4.21 -11.87 -9.78
N ALA A 39 -3.72 -11.18 -8.77
CA ALA A 39 -2.33 -10.76 -8.67
C ALA A 39 -2.02 -10.50 -7.21
N ALA A 40 -0.83 -10.87 -6.75
CA ALA A 40 -0.45 -10.67 -5.35
C ALA A 40 1.06 -10.57 -5.23
N ILE A 41 1.50 -9.74 -4.29
CA ILE A 41 2.91 -9.63 -3.91
C ILE A 41 3.11 -10.51 -2.69
N HIS A 42 4.05 -11.45 -2.78
CA HIS A 42 4.36 -12.39 -1.71
C HIS A 42 5.64 -11.94 -1.01
N ASP A 43 5.49 -11.10 0.01
CA ASP A 43 6.58 -10.61 0.84
C ASP A 43 6.06 -10.53 2.27
N TYR A 44 6.92 -10.83 3.25
CA TYR A 44 6.49 -10.87 4.66
C TYR A 44 6.02 -9.49 5.17
N ARG A 45 6.39 -8.41 4.49
CA ARG A 45 5.98 -7.05 4.87
C ARG A 45 4.54 -6.74 4.46
N VAL A 46 3.97 -7.53 3.54
CA VAL A 46 2.62 -7.26 3.03
C VAL A 46 1.59 -7.65 4.07
N ALA A 47 0.69 -6.73 4.37
CA ALA A 47 -0.46 -6.98 5.24
C ALA A 47 -1.71 -6.45 4.53
N SER A 48 -2.80 -7.18 4.63
CA SER A 48 -4.04 -6.86 3.90
C SER A 48 -5.00 -6.08 4.80
N ALA A 49 -5.50 -4.97 4.28
CA ALA A 49 -6.54 -4.17 4.94
C ALA A 49 -7.43 -3.56 3.86
N PRO A 50 -8.39 -4.34 3.32
CA PRO A 50 -9.24 -3.88 2.22
C PRO A 50 -9.95 -2.57 2.56
N VAL A 51 -10.12 -1.71 1.56
CA VAL A 51 -10.82 -0.44 1.76
C VAL A 51 -12.19 -0.65 2.40
N SER A 52 -12.92 -1.70 2.01
CA SER A 52 -14.23 -1.99 2.60
C SER A 52 -14.13 -2.26 4.11
N ARG A 53 -13.07 -2.91 4.55
CA ARG A 53 -12.83 -3.18 5.96
C ARG A 53 -12.49 -1.89 6.70
N LEU A 54 -11.66 -1.04 6.11
CA LEU A 54 -11.31 0.24 6.72
C LEU A 54 -12.53 1.17 6.80
N ALA A 55 -13.41 1.13 5.79
CA ALA A 55 -14.64 1.91 5.81
C ALA A 55 -15.56 1.46 6.94
N GLN A 56 -15.60 0.18 7.23
CA GLN A 56 -16.49 -0.38 8.25
C GLN A 56 -15.93 -0.23 9.66
N PHE A 57 -14.65 -0.51 9.86
CA PHE A 57 -14.05 -0.63 11.19
C PHE A 57 -13.08 0.51 11.52
N GLN A 58 -12.83 1.44 10.59
CA GLN A 58 -11.90 2.53 10.78
C GLN A 58 -10.52 1.97 11.16
N PHE A 59 -9.86 2.56 12.17
CA PHE A 59 -8.50 2.14 12.55
C PHE A 59 -8.44 0.70 13.04
N GLU A 60 -9.53 0.19 13.58
CA GLU A 60 -9.58 -1.20 14.04
C GLU A 60 -9.48 -2.18 12.88
N GLY A 61 -9.73 -1.72 11.65
CA GLY A 61 -9.54 -2.52 10.45
C GLY A 61 -8.10 -2.68 10.03
N LEU A 62 -7.18 -1.89 10.59
CA LEU A 62 -5.75 -2.00 10.28
C LEU A 62 -5.15 -3.24 10.94
N PRO A 63 -4.16 -3.87 10.31
CA PRO A 63 -3.42 -4.95 10.97
C PRO A 63 -2.67 -4.40 12.19
N GLU A 64 -2.36 -5.28 13.13
CA GLU A 64 -1.72 -4.89 14.38
C GLU A 64 -0.41 -4.15 14.13
N GLU A 65 0.38 -4.61 13.18
CA GLU A 65 1.68 -4.00 12.87
C GLU A 65 1.57 -2.58 12.33
N ALA A 66 0.38 -2.14 11.91
CA ALA A 66 0.16 -0.77 11.40
C ALA A 66 -0.53 0.13 12.44
N GLN A 67 -0.78 -0.35 13.65
CA GLN A 67 -1.50 0.43 14.66
C GLN A 67 -0.67 1.58 15.24
N ASN A 68 0.66 1.45 15.26
CA ASN A 68 1.53 2.50 15.75
C ASN A 68 1.61 3.62 14.70
N LYS A 69 1.25 4.84 15.11
CA LYS A 69 1.17 5.98 14.18
C LYS A 69 2.52 6.44 13.66
N GLU A 70 3.61 5.96 14.22
CA GLU A 70 4.97 6.29 13.74
C GLU A 70 5.54 5.23 12.80
N THR A 71 4.87 4.10 12.67
CA THR A 71 5.32 3.03 11.78
C THR A 71 5.35 3.50 10.34
N GLN A 72 6.41 3.17 9.62
CA GLN A 72 6.45 3.45 8.19
C GLN A 72 5.51 2.49 7.46
N ILE A 73 4.59 3.07 6.71
CA ILE A 73 3.60 2.32 5.94
C ILE A 73 3.67 2.75 4.49
N VAL A 74 3.78 1.78 3.59
CA VAL A 74 3.66 2.01 2.14
C VAL A 74 2.36 1.34 1.72
N VAL A 75 1.43 2.12 1.19
CA VAL A 75 0.08 1.65 0.84
C VAL A 75 0.01 1.41 -0.66
N PHE A 76 -0.60 0.30 -1.08
CA PHE A 76 -0.80 0.06 -2.49
C PHE A 76 -2.17 -0.55 -2.77
N CYS A 77 -2.62 -0.35 -4.01
CA CYS A 77 -3.82 -0.97 -4.54
C CYS A 77 -3.55 -1.40 -5.99
N HIS A 78 -4.57 -1.45 -6.85
CA HIS A 78 -4.36 -1.86 -8.24
C HIS A 78 -3.56 -0.81 -9.03
N HIS A 79 -4.04 0.44 -9.05
CA HIS A 79 -3.43 1.52 -9.85
C HIS A 79 -2.98 2.73 -9.03
N GLY A 80 -3.12 2.70 -7.71
CA GLY A 80 -2.61 3.78 -6.85
C GLY A 80 -3.62 4.83 -6.43
N ILE A 81 -4.91 4.69 -6.76
CA ILE A 81 -5.92 5.70 -6.42
C ILE A 81 -6.54 5.41 -5.05
N ARG A 82 -7.06 4.21 -4.83
CA ARG A 82 -7.61 3.83 -3.51
C ARG A 82 -6.54 3.96 -2.43
N SER A 83 -5.33 3.54 -2.74
CA SER A 83 -4.22 3.61 -1.79
C SER A 83 -3.82 5.05 -1.48
N ALA A 84 -3.91 5.96 -2.46
CA ALA A 84 -3.67 7.38 -2.21
C ALA A 84 -4.69 7.94 -1.23
N GLN A 85 -5.95 7.55 -1.39
CA GLN A 85 -7.02 7.98 -0.50
C GLN A 85 -6.78 7.48 0.93
N VAL A 86 -6.41 6.21 1.07
CA VAL A 86 -6.10 5.63 2.39
C VAL A 86 -4.88 6.33 3.01
N THR A 87 -3.85 6.60 2.21
CA THR A 87 -2.65 7.31 2.68
C THR A 87 -3.05 8.65 3.30
N MET A 88 -3.86 9.44 2.61
CA MET A 88 -4.28 10.74 3.12
C MET A 88 -5.15 10.61 4.35
N TRP A 89 -6.06 9.65 4.37
CA TRP A 89 -6.90 9.41 5.53
C TRP A 89 -6.05 9.11 6.77
N LEU A 90 -5.07 8.22 6.65
CA LEU A 90 -4.19 7.89 7.76
C LEU A 90 -3.40 9.11 8.23
N ARG A 91 -2.86 9.89 7.29
CA ARG A 91 -2.11 11.10 7.65
C ARG A 91 -2.97 12.11 8.38
N GLN A 92 -4.21 12.28 7.95
CA GLN A 92 -5.16 13.19 8.61
C GLN A 92 -5.50 12.71 10.03
N GLN A 93 -5.37 11.42 10.28
CA GLN A 93 -5.68 10.84 11.58
C GLN A 93 -4.45 10.70 12.48
N GLY A 94 -3.30 11.21 12.05
CA GLY A 94 -2.12 11.28 12.90
C GLY A 94 -1.00 10.29 12.57
N TRP A 95 -1.18 9.45 11.57
CA TRP A 95 -0.08 8.61 11.10
C TRP A 95 0.90 9.48 10.32
N THR A 96 2.17 9.52 10.76
CA THR A 96 3.13 10.51 10.26
C THR A 96 4.06 9.99 9.19
N ASN A 97 4.06 8.69 8.91
CA ASN A 97 5.08 8.07 8.06
C ASN A 97 4.43 7.13 7.05
N VAL A 98 3.47 7.66 6.29
CA VAL A 98 2.65 6.89 5.34
C VAL A 98 2.81 7.44 3.94
N TYR A 99 3.04 6.55 2.98
CA TYR A 99 3.27 6.90 1.59
C TYR A 99 2.45 6.00 0.69
N ASN A 100 2.03 6.55 -0.45
CA ASN A 100 1.34 5.79 -1.49
C ASN A 100 2.35 5.25 -2.49
N MET A 101 2.25 3.97 -2.85
CA MET A 101 3.04 3.43 -3.95
C MET A 101 2.32 3.77 -5.25
N GLY A 102 2.85 4.75 -5.99
CA GLY A 102 2.25 5.23 -7.23
C GLY A 102 2.19 4.13 -8.28
N GLY A 103 1.09 4.07 -9.00
CA GLY A 103 0.87 3.06 -10.03
C GLY A 103 0.44 1.70 -9.50
N GLY A 104 0.56 1.46 -8.19
CA GLY A 104 0.08 0.24 -7.55
C GLY A 104 0.73 -1.04 -8.03
N ILE A 105 0.04 -2.16 -7.80
CA ILE A 105 0.55 -3.47 -8.21
C ILE A 105 0.66 -3.57 -9.74
N ALA A 106 -0.14 -2.80 -10.49
CA ALA A 106 -0.05 -2.78 -11.94
C ALA A 106 1.33 -2.30 -12.39
N ALA A 107 1.82 -1.19 -11.81
CA ALA A 107 3.17 -0.70 -12.13
C ALA A 107 4.24 -1.65 -11.61
N TRP A 108 4.03 -2.26 -10.45
CA TRP A 108 4.95 -3.25 -9.90
C TRP A 108 5.13 -4.42 -10.86
N ALA A 109 4.01 -4.96 -11.38
CA ALA A 109 4.05 -6.08 -12.33
C ALA A 109 4.75 -5.70 -13.63
N LEU A 110 4.52 -4.47 -14.10
CA LEU A 110 5.07 -4.02 -15.36
C LEU A 110 6.56 -3.71 -15.26
N GLU A 111 6.99 -3.10 -14.16
CA GLU A 111 8.34 -2.52 -14.09
C GLU A 111 9.29 -3.29 -13.17
N ILE A 112 8.79 -4.07 -12.22
CA ILE A 112 9.63 -4.75 -11.24
C ILE A 112 9.54 -6.26 -11.36
N ASP A 113 8.33 -6.84 -11.26
CA ASP A 113 8.18 -8.29 -11.15
C ASP A 113 6.88 -8.76 -11.81
N PRO A 114 6.93 -9.18 -13.08
CA PRO A 114 5.74 -9.66 -13.77
C PRO A 114 5.14 -10.92 -13.18
N SER A 115 5.87 -11.64 -12.33
CA SER A 115 5.36 -12.90 -11.74
C SER A 115 4.22 -12.66 -10.76
N VAL A 116 4.03 -11.40 -10.28
CA VAL A 116 2.92 -11.11 -9.35
C VAL A 116 1.56 -11.21 -10.06
N GLY A 117 1.54 -11.22 -11.38
CA GLY A 117 0.31 -11.25 -12.16
C GLY A 117 -0.22 -9.87 -12.50
N HIS A 118 -1.26 -9.83 -13.33
CA HIS A 118 -1.94 -8.58 -13.65
C HIS A 118 -3.39 -8.87 -14.02
N TYR A 119 -4.22 -7.83 -13.91
CA TYR A 119 -5.65 -7.97 -14.16
C TYR A 119 -6.26 -6.63 -14.54
#